data_176e35eaac7bda1917c7318d693ab092
#
_entry.id   176e35eaac7bda1917c7318d693ab092
#
_cell.length_a   1.000
_cell.length_b   1.000
_cell.length_c   1.000
_cell.angle_alpha   90.00
_cell.angle_beta   90.00
_cell.angle_gamma   90.00
#
_symmetry.space_group_name_H-M   'P 1'
#
loop_
_entity.id
_entity.type
_entity.pdbx_description
1 polymer ?
#
loop_
_entity_poly.entity_id
_entity_poly.type
_entity_poly.pdbx_seq_one_letter_code
_entity_poly.pdbx_strand_id
1 'polypeptide(L)'
;MHIGIVCKVIDNFGDAGFSLRLAKALAARGHHVDLFHDESATFQALYPYRDNDNLTLIDANKTDLEIEKRHSLDLILEPFGTSSEQTLLRFDLILKRQFPHTPWLLIDYLSSEKWIEHFHLSTSVDPGTGHVTTFFYPGFTDKTGGLIHCDYPTRLAGKRQSTSNTGLNVFVFAYPTAPIRKLIDACNSMNSTEYAIKIGLAGNVLPPEPEDCASLVPFVAQSEFDELLAQYDVLFVRGEDSFVRA
;
A
#
# COMPACT_ATOMS: atom_id res chain seq x y z
N MET A 1 7.99 16.15 14.22
CA MET A 1 8.72 14.91 14.51
C MET A 1 9.50 14.51 13.28
N HIS A 2 10.61 13.82 13.48
CA HIS A 2 11.35 13.14 12.42
C HIS A 2 11.05 11.64 12.49
N ILE A 3 10.38 11.10 11.47
CA ILE A 3 9.84 9.75 11.48
C ILE A 3 10.56 8.91 10.42
N GLY A 4 11.08 7.75 10.82
CA GLY A 4 11.58 6.74 9.90
C GLY A 4 10.47 5.75 9.53
N ILE A 5 10.34 5.43 8.26
CA ILE A 5 9.51 4.31 7.80
C ILE A 5 10.41 3.30 7.13
N VAL A 6 10.33 2.05 7.55
CA VAL A 6 11.16 0.95 7.04
C VAL A 6 10.27 0.04 6.20
N CYS A 7 10.43 0.11 4.89
CA CYS A 7 9.66 -0.68 3.93
C CYS A 7 10.53 -1.69 3.22
N LYS A 8 10.23 -2.97 3.41
CA LYS A 8 10.71 -4.03 2.55
C LYS A 8 9.62 -4.38 1.54
N VAL A 9 9.97 -4.36 0.27
CA VAL A 9 9.03 -4.69 -0.81
C VAL A 9 9.05 -6.20 -1.06
N ILE A 10 7.96 -6.88 -0.69
CA ILE A 10 7.75 -8.32 -0.91
C ILE A 10 6.65 -8.52 -1.96
N ASP A 11 5.51 -7.87 -1.80
CA ASP A 11 4.39 -7.89 -2.75
C ASP A 11 4.39 -6.64 -3.64
N ASN A 12 5.45 -6.51 -4.46
CA ASN A 12 5.56 -5.50 -5.51
C ASN A 12 5.06 -4.11 -5.06
N PHE A 13 3.88 -3.71 -5.54
CA PHE A 13 3.29 -2.40 -5.30
C PHE A 13 2.47 -2.31 -3.99
N GLY A 14 2.14 -3.44 -3.35
CA GLY A 14 1.34 -3.46 -2.13
C GLY A 14 2.05 -2.79 -0.97
N ASP A 15 3.20 -3.34 -0.58
CA ASP A 15 4.00 -2.86 0.55
C ASP A 15 4.53 -1.44 0.30
N ALA A 16 5.02 -1.20 -0.91
CA ALA A 16 5.53 0.11 -1.32
C ALA A 16 4.40 1.16 -1.35
N GLY A 17 3.24 0.81 -1.89
CA GLY A 17 2.08 1.69 -1.99
C GLY A 17 1.55 2.11 -0.62
N PHE A 18 1.39 1.15 0.29
CA PHE A 18 0.99 1.43 1.67
C PHE A 18 2.00 2.34 2.37
N SER A 19 3.29 1.97 2.34
CA SER A 19 4.36 2.71 3.00
C SER A 19 4.50 4.14 2.47
N LEU A 20 4.43 4.32 1.16
CA LEU A 20 4.47 5.63 0.53
C LEU A 20 3.28 6.50 0.93
N ARG A 21 2.09 5.92 0.99
CA ARG A 21 0.88 6.64 1.39
C ARG A 21 0.94 7.09 2.85
N LEU A 22 1.37 6.20 3.74
CA LEU A 22 1.60 6.52 5.15
C LEU A 22 2.63 7.66 5.27
N ALA A 23 3.73 7.58 4.53
CA ALA A 23 4.77 8.59 4.51
C ALA A 23 4.23 9.96 4.04
N LYS A 24 3.48 9.98 2.94
CA LYS A 24 2.86 11.21 2.42
C LYS A 24 1.86 11.81 3.40
N ALA A 25 1.05 10.99 4.05
CA ALA A 25 0.07 11.45 5.04
C ALA A 25 0.73 12.08 6.26
N LEU A 26 1.83 11.51 6.74
CA LEU A 26 2.61 12.06 7.85
C LEU A 26 3.34 13.35 7.44
N ALA A 27 3.95 13.37 6.26
CA ALA A 27 4.61 14.54 5.72
C ALA A 27 3.63 15.73 5.53
N ALA A 28 2.43 15.46 5.04
CA ALA A 28 1.36 16.46 4.90
C ALA A 28 0.89 17.03 6.25
N ARG A 29 1.10 16.31 7.36
CA ARG A 29 0.84 16.78 8.73
C ARG A 29 2.02 17.54 9.35
N GLY A 30 3.04 17.84 8.56
CA GLY A 30 4.21 18.63 8.97
C GLY A 30 5.29 17.82 9.68
N HIS A 31 5.30 16.51 9.55
CA HIS A 31 6.41 15.66 10.02
C HIS A 31 7.47 15.52 8.93
N HIS A 32 8.75 15.48 9.30
CA HIS A 32 9.81 15.06 8.41
C HIS A 32 9.82 13.53 8.36
N VAL A 33 9.75 12.96 7.16
CA VAL A 33 9.65 11.51 6.98
C VAL A 33 10.78 11.01 6.10
N ASP A 34 11.53 10.05 6.63
CA ASP A 34 12.52 9.28 5.89
C ASP A 34 11.95 7.90 5.60
N LEU A 35 11.63 7.63 4.34
CA LEU A 35 11.15 6.32 3.90
C LEU A 35 12.32 5.52 3.34
N PHE A 36 12.76 4.55 4.11
CA PHE A 36 13.81 3.60 3.77
C PHE A 36 13.22 2.41 3.02
N HIS A 37 13.78 2.06 1.86
CA HIS A 37 13.27 0.99 1.01
C HIS A 37 14.39 0.24 0.29
N ASP A 38 14.08 -0.96 -0.22
CA ASP A 38 15.00 -1.82 -0.99
C ASP A 38 14.69 -1.88 -2.51
N GLU A 39 13.63 -1.20 -2.99
CA GLU A 39 13.16 -1.25 -4.37
C GLU A 39 12.94 0.14 -5.00
N SER A 40 14.03 0.76 -5.45
CA SER A 40 13.99 2.11 -6.03
C SER A 40 13.10 2.24 -7.27
N ALA A 41 13.04 1.21 -8.13
CA ALA A 41 12.24 1.25 -9.36
C ALA A 41 10.75 1.31 -9.04
N THR A 42 10.29 0.53 -8.06
CA THR A 42 8.90 0.51 -7.59
C THR A 42 8.49 1.87 -7.04
N PHE A 43 9.31 2.45 -6.16
CA PHE A 43 9.02 3.77 -5.59
C PHE A 43 9.06 4.89 -6.63
N GLN A 44 9.95 4.83 -7.61
CA GLN A 44 9.99 5.79 -8.71
C GLN A 44 8.75 5.69 -9.61
N ALA A 45 8.22 4.50 -9.84
CA ALA A 45 6.98 4.31 -10.59
C ALA A 45 5.76 4.84 -9.83
N LEU A 46 5.66 4.56 -8.51
CA LEU A 46 4.54 5.02 -7.67
C LEU A 46 4.57 6.52 -7.40
N TYR A 47 5.77 7.11 -7.32
CA TYR A 47 5.99 8.51 -6.95
C TYR A 47 7.01 9.18 -7.88
N PRO A 48 6.66 9.35 -9.17
CA PRO A 48 7.56 9.92 -10.16
C PRO A 48 7.88 11.40 -9.91
N TYR A 49 6.95 12.13 -9.29
CA TYR A 49 7.09 13.54 -8.95
C TYR A 49 7.26 13.68 -7.44
N ARG A 50 8.44 14.10 -7.01
CA ARG A 50 8.73 14.38 -5.60
C ARG A 50 8.20 15.77 -5.26
N ASP A 51 6.96 15.83 -4.81
CA ASP A 51 6.19 17.05 -4.57
C ASP A 51 6.11 17.48 -3.09
N ASN A 52 6.84 16.80 -2.21
CA ASN A 52 6.81 17.09 -0.78
C ASN A 52 8.23 17.13 -0.19
N ASP A 53 8.66 18.32 0.21
CA ASP A 53 9.99 18.57 0.80
C ASP A 53 10.20 17.88 2.16
N ASN A 54 9.12 17.49 2.82
CA ASN A 54 9.16 16.79 4.10
C ASN A 54 9.27 15.25 3.95
N LEU A 55 9.30 14.71 2.72
CA LEU A 55 9.43 13.29 2.45
C LEU A 55 10.71 13.00 1.69
N THR A 56 11.57 12.19 2.29
CA THR A 56 12.80 11.69 1.66
C THR A 56 12.70 10.19 1.42
N LEU A 57 12.91 9.76 0.15
CA LEU A 57 13.06 8.34 -0.18
C LEU A 57 14.53 7.94 -0.10
N ILE A 58 14.85 6.89 0.64
CA ILE A 58 16.21 6.43 0.91
C ILE A 58 16.34 4.97 0.46
N ASP A 59 17.20 4.75 -0.54
CA ASP A 59 17.49 3.40 -1.04
C ASP A 59 18.46 2.71 -0.07
N ALA A 60 17.96 1.75 0.67
CA ALA A 60 18.71 1.01 1.68
C ALA A 60 19.86 0.18 1.09
N ASN A 61 19.81 -0.16 -0.20
CA ASN A 61 20.87 -0.89 -0.87
C ASN A 61 22.11 -0.03 -1.19
N LYS A 62 21.94 1.30 -1.15
CA LYS A 62 23.02 2.24 -1.55
C LYS A 62 23.69 2.94 -0.37
N THR A 63 23.17 2.80 0.87
CA THR A 63 23.47 3.79 1.89
C THR A 63 23.68 3.28 3.31
N ASP A 64 24.76 2.54 3.56
CA ASP A 64 25.30 2.51 4.93
C ASP A 64 25.71 3.91 5.44
N LEU A 65 26.08 4.81 4.51
CA LEU A 65 26.63 6.14 4.82
C LEU A 65 25.56 7.22 5.07
N GLU A 66 24.36 7.10 4.50
CA GLU A 66 23.32 8.12 4.71
C GLU A 66 22.55 7.93 6.02
N ILE A 67 22.42 6.68 6.49
CA ILE A 67 21.84 6.39 7.80
C ILE A 67 22.73 6.95 8.92
N GLU A 68 24.05 6.79 8.80
CA GLU A 68 25.00 7.31 9.78
C GLU A 68 24.98 8.83 9.91
N LYS A 69 24.51 9.56 8.89
CA LYS A 69 24.38 11.01 8.89
C LYS A 69 23.10 11.55 9.54
N ARG A 70 22.12 10.68 9.84
CA ARG A 70 20.86 11.10 10.46
C ARG A 70 21.03 11.30 11.94
N HIS A 71 20.81 12.53 12.41
CA HIS A 71 21.11 12.91 13.80
C HIS A 71 20.12 12.37 14.83
N SER A 72 18.85 12.14 14.45
CA SER A 72 17.83 11.56 15.33
C SER A 72 16.58 11.15 14.54
N LEU A 73 15.94 10.08 15.00
CA LEU A 73 14.57 9.73 14.63
C LEU A 73 13.73 9.69 15.91
N ASP A 74 12.57 10.32 15.90
CA ASP A 74 11.65 10.37 17.04
C ASP A 74 10.78 9.12 17.12
N LEU A 75 10.52 8.47 15.98
CA LEU A 75 9.69 7.28 15.84
C LEU A 75 10.13 6.50 14.61
N ILE A 76 10.12 5.17 14.70
CA ILE A 76 10.29 4.29 13.54
C ILE A 76 9.03 3.45 13.35
N LEU A 77 8.52 3.45 12.12
CA LEU A 77 7.39 2.64 11.67
C LEU A 77 7.91 1.55 10.74
N GLU A 78 7.49 0.33 10.96
CA GLU A 78 7.85 -0.84 10.14
C GLU A 78 6.58 -1.52 9.63
N PRO A 79 6.06 -1.13 8.45
CA PRO A 79 4.94 -1.83 7.85
C PRO A 79 5.30 -3.26 7.47
N PHE A 80 4.46 -4.22 7.88
CA PHE A 80 4.46 -5.64 7.51
C PHE A 80 5.68 -6.45 7.95
N GLY A 81 6.62 -5.83 8.66
CA GLY A 81 7.84 -6.49 9.11
C GLY A 81 8.87 -6.68 8.00
N THR A 82 10.12 -6.56 8.38
CA THR A 82 11.28 -6.74 7.48
C THR A 82 12.01 -8.04 7.73
N SER A 83 11.61 -8.82 8.73
CA SER A 83 12.31 -9.99 9.26
C SER A 83 12.15 -11.26 8.42
N SER A 84 12.34 -11.22 7.10
CA SER A 84 12.52 -12.47 6.36
C SER A 84 13.98 -12.90 6.42
N GLU A 85 14.22 -14.18 6.73
CA GLU A 85 15.55 -14.81 6.79
C GLU A 85 16.35 -14.71 5.47
N GLN A 86 15.72 -14.28 4.40
CA GLN A 86 16.28 -14.26 3.04
C GLN A 86 16.90 -12.94 2.60
N THR A 87 16.96 -11.93 3.44
CA THR A 87 17.55 -10.64 3.07
C THR A 87 18.98 -10.52 3.52
N LEU A 88 19.89 -10.30 2.57
CA LEU A 88 21.31 -10.00 2.80
C LEU A 88 21.51 -8.70 3.61
N LEU A 89 20.56 -7.79 3.59
CA LEU A 89 20.60 -6.53 4.33
C LEU A 89 19.51 -6.55 5.43
N ARG A 90 19.94 -6.78 6.64
CA ARG A 90 19.16 -6.62 7.86
C ARG A 90 19.11 -5.15 8.25
N PHE A 91 18.44 -4.37 7.42
CA PHE A 91 18.35 -2.94 7.54
C PHE A 91 17.64 -2.51 8.85
N ASP A 92 16.64 -3.28 9.26
CA ASP A 92 16.00 -3.19 10.57
C ASP A 92 17.00 -3.26 11.72
N LEU A 93 17.96 -4.19 11.65
CA LEU A 93 18.98 -4.35 12.70
C LEU A 93 19.96 -3.17 12.73
N ILE A 94 20.33 -2.63 11.57
CA ILE A 94 21.20 -1.44 11.49
C ILE A 94 20.51 -0.27 12.18
N LEU A 95 19.24 0.00 11.84
CA LEU A 95 18.48 1.07 12.46
C LEU A 95 18.25 0.85 13.97
N LYS A 96 17.94 -0.38 14.40
CA LYS A 96 17.77 -0.70 15.82
C LYS A 96 19.07 -0.47 16.63
N ARG A 97 20.23 -0.76 16.05
CA ARG A 97 21.53 -0.50 16.68
C ARG A 97 21.87 0.98 16.71
N GLN A 98 21.56 1.70 15.64
CA GLN A 98 21.82 3.14 15.53
C GLN A 98 20.89 3.97 16.39
N PHE A 99 19.63 3.56 16.54
CA PHE A 99 18.60 4.24 17.28
C PHE A 99 18.02 3.38 18.42
N PRO A 100 18.85 2.97 19.41
CA PRO A 100 18.46 1.96 20.40
C PRO A 100 17.32 2.38 21.33
N HIS A 101 17.05 3.66 21.43
CA HIS A 101 16.01 4.24 22.32
C HIS A 101 14.83 4.83 21.56
N THR A 102 14.85 4.82 20.23
CA THR A 102 13.76 5.33 19.42
C THR A 102 12.58 4.36 19.47
N PRO A 103 11.37 4.80 19.78
CA PRO A 103 10.18 3.97 19.72
C PRO A 103 10.03 3.32 18.35
N TRP A 104 9.73 2.02 18.35
CA TRP A 104 9.57 1.20 17.14
C TRP A 104 8.17 0.60 17.11
N LEU A 105 7.41 0.91 16.05
CA LEU A 105 6.07 0.42 15.86
C LEU A 105 6.03 -0.46 14.60
N LEU A 106 5.81 -1.76 14.79
CA LEU A 106 5.55 -2.69 13.69
C LEU A 106 4.06 -2.64 13.37
N ILE A 107 3.72 -2.27 12.16
CA ILE A 107 2.35 -2.23 11.66
C ILE A 107 2.09 -3.50 10.86
N ASP A 108 1.20 -4.34 11.36
CA ASP A 108 0.83 -5.58 10.70
C ASP A 108 -0.27 -5.35 9.65
N TYR A 109 -0.61 -6.40 8.90
CA TYR A 109 -1.68 -6.38 7.93
C TYR A 109 -3.05 -6.14 8.58
N LEU A 110 -3.96 -5.52 7.84
CA LEU A 110 -5.36 -5.39 8.25
C LEU A 110 -5.97 -6.78 8.45
N SER A 111 -6.53 -7.03 9.60
CA SER A 111 -7.09 -8.34 9.93
C SER A 111 -8.45 -8.22 10.65
N SER A 112 -9.31 -9.21 10.40
CA SER A 112 -10.56 -9.44 11.15
C SER A 112 -10.45 -10.56 12.19
N GLU A 113 -9.26 -11.13 12.37
CA GLU A 113 -9.00 -12.22 13.30
C GLU A 113 -9.08 -11.73 14.75
N LYS A 114 -9.78 -12.47 15.60
CA LYS A 114 -10.00 -12.07 17.01
C LYS A 114 -8.72 -12.00 17.84
N TRP A 115 -7.70 -12.76 17.47
CA TRP A 115 -6.45 -12.79 18.25
C TRP A 115 -5.72 -11.45 18.22
N ILE A 116 -5.88 -10.63 17.17
CA ILE A 116 -5.22 -9.32 17.08
C ILE A 116 -5.64 -8.36 18.20
N GLU A 117 -6.88 -8.49 18.71
CA GLU A 117 -7.37 -7.67 19.83
C GLU A 117 -6.55 -7.86 21.12
N HIS A 118 -5.95 -9.06 21.30
CA HIS A 118 -5.14 -9.38 22.47
C HIS A 118 -3.69 -8.92 22.33
N PHE A 119 -3.22 -8.79 21.10
CA PHE A 119 -1.82 -8.45 20.81
C PHE A 119 -1.62 -7.00 20.37
N HIS A 120 -2.70 -6.27 20.07
CA HIS A 120 -2.62 -4.86 19.72
C HIS A 120 -1.96 -4.07 20.87
N LEU A 121 -0.92 -3.30 20.51
CA LEU A 121 -0.04 -2.55 21.43
C LEU A 121 0.76 -3.41 22.42
N SER A 122 0.82 -4.72 22.20
CA SER A 122 1.78 -5.55 22.93
C SER A 122 3.20 -5.25 22.50
N THR A 123 4.17 -5.64 23.32
CA THR A 123 5.58 -5.38 23.04
C THR A 123 6.39 -6.67 23.00
N SER A 124 7.46 -6.66 22.19
CA SER A 124 8.49 -7.68 22.18
C SER A 124 9.85 -7.04 22.35
N VAL A 125 10.75 -7.73 23.05
CA VAL A 125 12.13 -7.31 23.24
C VAL A 125 13.02 -8.18 22.40
N ASP A 126 13.81 -7.56 21.50
CA ASP A 126 14.85 -8.25 20.73
C ASP A 126 15.98 -8.67 21.67
N PRO A 127 16.27 -9.99 21.84
CA PRO A 127 17.24 -10.45 22.79
C PRO A 127 18.70 -10.07 22.40
N GLY A 128 18.96 -9.79 21.14
CA GLY A 128 20.30 -9.43 20.65
C GLY A 128 20.62 -7.96 20.82
N THR A 129 19.63 -7.09 20.74
CA THR A 129 19.82 -5.63 20.79
C THR A 129 19.20 -4.99 22.03
N GLY A 130 18.29 -5.67 22.73
CA GLY A 130 17.48 -5.11 23.81
C GLY A 130 16.40 -4.15 23.33
N HIS A 131 16.23 -4.00 22.02
CA HIS A 131 15.29 -3.07 21.43
C HIS A 131 13.86 -3.52 21.63
N VAL A 132 12.97 -2.58 22.01
CA VAL A 132 11.54 -2.85 22.23
C VAL A 132 10.76 -2.49 20.98
N THR A 133 10.03 -3.47 20.44
CA THR A 133 9.09 -3.27 19.33
C THR A 133 7.67 -3.35 19.87
N THR A 134 6.85 -2.35 19.55
CA THR A 134 5.41 -2.36 19.82
C THR A 134 4.66 -2.82 18.56
N PHE A 135 3.70 -3.71 18.71
CA PHE A 135 2.89 -4.22 17.61
C PHE A 135 1.62 -3.41 17.43
N PHE A 136 1.38 -2.92 16.23
CA PHE A 136 0.15 -2.22 15.86
C PHE A 136 -0.62 -3.09 14.86
N TYR A 137 -1.79 -3.55 15.27
CA TYR A 137 -2.66 -4.38 14.44
C TYR A 137 -3.83 -3.54 13.94
N PRO A 138 -3.86 -3.16 12.65
CA PRO A 138 -5.05 -2.61 12.01
C PRO A 138 -6.19 -3.62 12.05
N GLY A 139 -7.42 -3.15 12.26
CA GLY A 139 -8.58 -4.03 12.37
C GLY A 139 -9.90 -3.27 12.44
N PHE A 140 -10.99 -4.00 12.68
CA PHE A 140 -12.36 -3.50 12.54
C PHE A 140 -13.07 -3.27 13.88
N THR A 141 -12.37 -3.43 15.00
CA THR A 141 -12.96 -3.28 16.33
C THR A 141 -12.28 -2.15 17.11
N ASP A 142 -12.91 -1.70 18.19
CA ASP A 142 -12.40 -0.69 19.11
C ASP A 142 -11.17 -1.12 19.92
N LYS A 143 -10.83 -2.42 19.87
CA LYS A 143 -9.64 -3.00 20.51
C LYS A 143 -8.46 -3.17 19.56
N THR A 144 -8.56 -2.67 18.35
CA THR A 144 -7.53 -2.73 17.31
C THR A 144 -7.14 -1.31 16.88
N GLY A 145 -6.17 -1.19 16.00
CA GLY A 145 -5.69 0.10 15.50
C GLY A 145 -6.64 0.81 14.52
N GLY A 146 -7.78 0.21 14.22
CA GLY A 146 -8.68 0.73 13.19
C GLY A 146 -8.14 0.60 11.78
N LEU A 147 -8.77 1.29 10.82
CA LEU A 147 -8.29 1.34 9.45
C LEU A 147 -7.26 2.45 9.30
N ILE A 148 -6.11 2.12 8.69
CA ILE A 148 -5.13 3.13 8.31
C ILE A 148 -5.53 3.69 6.95
N HIS A 149 -6.02 4.90 6.95
CA HIS A 149 -6.43 5.60 5.73
C HIS A 149 -5.85 7.01 5.71
N CYS A 150 -5.65 7.55 4.52
CA CYS A 150 -5.37 8.97 4.32
C CYS A 150 -6.69 9.73 4.16
N ASP A 151 -6.64 11.05 4.34
CA ASP A 151 -7.77 11.92 4.00
C ASP A 151 -8.05 11.74 2.51
N TYR A 152 -9.17 11.08 2.19
CA TYR A 152 -9.63 10.97 0.81
C TYR A 152 -10.04 12.36 0.34
N PRO A 153 -9.65 12.77 -0.87
CA PRO A 153 -10.23 13.97 -1.44
C PRO A 153 -11.75 13.74 -1.49
N THR A 154 -12.48 14.57 -0.77
CA THR A 154 -13.95 14.59 -0.70
C THR A 154 -14.63 14.68 -2.09
N ARG A 155 -13.83 14.90 -3.12
CA ARG A 155 -14.23 14.89 -4.53
C ARG A 155 -14.73 13.54 -5.05
N LEU A 156 -14.34 12.43 -4.41
CA LEU A 156 -14.76 11.09 -4.85
C LEU A 156 -16.20 10.77 -4.44
N ALA A 157 -16.67 11.29 -3.29
CA ALA A 157 -18.03 11.07 -2.81
C ALA A 157 -19.12 11.80 -3.65
N GLY A 158 -18.74 12.78 -4.47
CA GLY A 158 -19.68 13.61 -5.24
C GLY A 158 -19.72 13.37 -6.76
N LYS A 159 -18.78 12.59 -7.29
CA LYS A 159 -18.63 12.36 -8.74
C LYS A 159 -18.98 10.96 -9.23
N ARG A 160 -19.78 10.21 -8.51
CA ARG A 160 -20.57 9.19 -9.20
C ARG A 160 -21.52 9.91 -10.13
N GLN A 161 -21.04 10.31 -11.30
CA GLN A 161 -21.92 10.52 -12.41
C GLN A 161 -22.64 9.19 -12.57
N SER A 162 -23.94 9.20 -12.29
CA SER A 162 -24.84 8.14 -12.69
C SER A 162 -24.44 7.73 -14.11
N THR A 163 -23.67 6.66 -14.22
CA THR A 163 -23.46 6.02 -15.51
C THR A 163 -24.86 5.71 -16.01
N SER A 164 -25.14 6.12 -17.21
CA SER A 164 -26.41 5.89 -17.88
C SER A 164 -26.92 4.49 -17.54
N ASN A 165 -28.23 4.30 -17.36
CA ASN A 165 -28.89 2.99 -17.14
C ASN A 165 -28.55 1.92 -18.20
N THR A 166 -27.54 2.17 -19.04
CA THR A 166 -27.16 1.39 -20.22
C THR A 166 -25.87 0.57 -20.04
N GLY A 167 -25.22 0.60 -18.87
CA GLY A 167 -23.99 -0.21 -18.72
C GLY A 167 -23.35 -0.13 -17.35
N LEU A 168 -22.32 -0.94 -17.16
CA LEU A 168 -21.53 -1.08 -15.95
C LEU A 168 -20.03 -1.10 -16.28
N ASN A 169 -19.25 -0.26 -15.60
CA ASN A 169 -17.80 -0.28 -15.68
C ASN A 169 -17.24 -1.04 -14.47
N VAL A 170 -16.45 -2.08 -14.73
CA VAL A 170 -15.89 -2.97 -13.71
C VAL A 170 -14.37 -2.84 -13.73
N PHE A 171 -13.77 -2.52 -12.62
CA PHE A 171 -12.32 -2.53 -12.44
C PHE A 171 -11.90 -3.85 -11.81
N VAL A 172 -10.86 -4.47 -12.36
CA VAL A 172 -10.31 -5.72 -11.84
C VAL A 172 -8.82 -5.57 -11.63
N PHE A 173 -8.41 -5.62 -10.38
CA PHE A 173 -7.01 -5.71 -9.98
C PHE A 173 -6.82 -7.00 -9.20
N ALA A 174 -6.24 -8.02 -9.84
CA ALA A 174 -6.19 -9.37 -9.30
C ALA A 174 -4.81 -10.02 -9.49
N TYR A 175 -4.56 -11.12 -8.79
CA TYR A 175 -3.36 -11.94 -9.01
C TYR A 175 -3.45 -12.65 -10.37
N PRO A 176 -2.30 -12.97 -11.02
CA PRO A 176 -2.29 -13.71 -12.28
C PRO A 176 -3.00 -15.07 -12.24
N THR A 177 -3.10 -15.66 -11.04
CA THR A 177 -3.79 -16.95 -10.81
C THR A 177 -5.30 -16.82 -10.67
N ALA A 178 -5.85 -15.61 -10.61
CA ALA A 178 -7.28 -15.39 -10.51
C ALA A 178 -8.00 -15.86 -11.80
N PRO A 179 -9.21 -16.40 -11.71
CA PRO A 179 -9.95 -16.91 -12.86
C PRO A 179 -10.58 -15.80 -13.71
N ILE A 180 -9.77 -14.83 -14.15
CA ILE A 180 -10.21 -13.61 -14.85
C ILE A 180 -10.94 -13.97 -16.15
N ARG A 181 -10.49 -15.00 -16.90
CA ARG A 181 -11.16 -15.44 -18.12
C ARG A 181 -12.63 -15.81 -17.88
N LYS A 182 -12.94 -16.49 -16.78
CA LYS A 182 -14.33 -16.83 -16.42
C LYS A 182 -15.19 -15.60 -16.16
N LEU A 183 -14.61 -14.56 -15.55
CA LEU A 183 -15.31 -13.29 -15.33
C LEU A 183 -15.60 -12.61 -16.67
N ILE A 184 -14.61 -12.55 -17.57
CA ILE A 184 -14.77 -11.95 -18.91
C ILE A 184 -15.86 -12.71 -19.68
N ASP A 185 -15.83 -14.06 -19.71
CA ASP A 185 -16.81 -14.88 -20.42
C ASP A 185 -18.23 -14.66 -19.88
N ALA A 186 -18.37 -14.57 -18.55
CA ALA A 186 -19.66 -14.27 -17.93
C ALA A 186 -20.15 -12.86 -18.32
N CYS A 187 -19.30 -11.86 -18.29
CA CYS A 187 -19.67 -10.49 -18.68
C CYS A 187 -19.98 -10.39 -20.18
N ASN A 188 -19.20 -11.05 -21.04
CA ASN A 188 -19.50 -11.13 -22.47
C ASN A 188 -20.90 -11.71 -22.74
N SER A 189 -21.27 -12.78 -22.00
CA SER A 189 -22.58 -13.43 -22.15
C SER A 189 -23.76 -12.57 -21.66
N MET A 190 -23.49 -11.61 -20.77
CA MET A 190 -24.51 -10.69 -20.24
C MET A 190 -24.68 -9.43 -21.10
N ASN A 191 -23.72 -9.13 -21.98
CA ASN A 191 -23.78 -7.97 -22.84
C ASN A 191 -24.89 -8.09 -23.88
N SER A 192 -25.59 -6.99 -24.12
CA SER A 192 -26.66 -6.87 -25.13
C SER A 192 -26.57 -5.51 -25.83
N THR A 193 -27.47 -5.27 -26.78
CA THR A 193 -27.58 -3.96 -27.44
C THR A 193 -28.07 -2.85 -26.51
N GLU A 194 -28.71 -3.23 -25.41
CA GLU A 194 -29.34 -2.27 -24.45
C GLU A 194 -28.47 -2.10 -23.19
N TYR A 195 -27.60 -3.08 -22.87
CA TYR A 195 -26.78 -3.08 -21.66
C TYR A 195 -25.37 -3.58 -21.95
N ALA A 196 -24.37 -2.78 -21.60
CA ALA A 196 -22.96 -3.07 -21.83
C ALA A 196 -22.16 -3.11 -20.53
N ILE A 197 -21.45 -4.21 -20.28
CA ILE A 197 -20.43 -4.33 -19.23
C ILE A 197 -19.06 -4.11 -19.86
N LYS A 198 -18.26 -3.24 -19.27
CA LYS A 198 -16.87 -2.98 -19.68
C LYS A 198 -15.95 -3.28 -18.51
N ILE A 199 -14.89 -4.05 -18.78
CA ILE A 199 -13.91 -4.45 -17.75
C ILE A 199 -12.58 -3.75 -18.00
N GLY A 200 -12.07 -3.02 -17.02
CA GLY A 200 -10.70 -2.53 -16.97
C GLY A 200 -9.84 -3.51 -16.17
N LEU A 201 -8.86 -4.13 -16.81
CA LEU A 201 -7.94 -5.09 -16.18
C LEU A 201 -6.63 -4.39 -15.82
N ALA A 202 -6.26 -4.39 -14.54
CA ALA A 202 -5.01 -3.84 -14.04
C ALA A 202 -4.09 -4.93 -13.45
N GLY A 203 -2.79 -4.66 -13.48
CA GLY A 203 -1.77 -5.57 -12.96
C GLY A 203 -1.19 -6.50 -14.02
N ASN A 204 -0.46 -7.52 -13.56
CA ASN A 204 0.18 -8.49 -14.45
C ASN A 204 -0.81 -9.63 -14.80
N VAL A 205 -1.70 -9.33 -15.72
CA VAL A 205 -2.74 -10.27 -16.21
C VAL A 205 -2.56 -10.52 -17.70
N LEU A 206 -3.10 -11.65 -18.17
CA LEU A 206 -3.10 -11.95 -19.61
C LEU A 206 -3.95 -10.90 -20.35
N PRO A 207 -3.46 -10.41 -21.52
CA PRO A 207 -4.25 -9.52 -22.35
C PRO A 207 -5.60 -10.17 -22.74
N PRO A 208 -6.69 -9.39 -22.76
CA PRO A 208 -7.96 -9.89 -23.28
C PRO A 208 -7.91 -10.03 -24.80
N GLU A 209 -8.78 -10.84 -25.36
CA GLU A 209 -8.98 -10.96 -26.81
C GLU A 209 -9.66 -9.68 -27.35
N PRO A 210 -9.48 -9.37 -28.64
CA PRO A 210 -10.05 -8.13 -29.24
C PRO A 210 -11.58 -8.02 -29.13
N GLU A 211 -12.29 -9.16 -29.09
CA GLU A 211 -13.76 -9.22 -28.97
C GLU A 211 -14.25 -9.19 -27.54
N ASP A 212 -13.38 -9.25 -26.54
CA ASP A 212 -13.77 -9.21 -25.14
C ASP A 212 -14.32 -7.85 -24.74
N CYS A 213 -15.24 -7.85 -23.78
CA CYS A 213 -15.68 -6.63 -23.09
C CYS A 213 -14.62 -6.05 -22.11
N ALA A 214 -13.39 -6.50 -22.22
CA ALA A 214 -12.28 -6.16 -21.34
C ALA A 214 -11.16 -5.42 -22.08
N SER A 215 -10.46 -4.55 -21.35
CA SER A 215 -9.26 -3.85 -21.84
C SER A 215 -8.23 -3.72 -20.72
N LEU A 216 -6.95 -3.64 -21.09
CA LEU A 216 -5.89 -3.37 -20.12
C LEU A 216 -5.93 -1.91 -19.67
N VAL A 217 -5.83 -1.71 -18.37
CA VAL A 217 -5.67 -0.39 -17.77
C VAL A 217 -4.17 -0.14 -17.58
N PRO A 218 -3.62 0.96 -18.10
CA PRO A 218 -2.21 1.27 -17.93
C PRO A 218 -1.89 1.50 -16.44
N PHE A 219 -0.65 1.25 -16.06
CA PHE A 219 -0.15 1.61 -14.75
C PHE A 219 -0.21 3.14 -14.58
N VAL A 220 -0.69 3.57 -13.42
CA VAL A 220 -0.75 4.98 -13.04
C VAL A 220 0.02 5.22 -11.75
N ALA A 221 0.49 6.43 -11.53
CA ALA A 221 1.11 6.83 -10.29
C ALA A 221 0.10 6.75 -9.13
N GLN A 222 0.59 6.61 -7.90
CA GLN A 222 -0.28 6.46 -6.72
C GLN A 222 -1.26 7.63 -6.55
N SER A 223 -0.86 8.85 -6.90
CA SER A 223 -1.71 10.04 -6.82
C SER A 223 -2.91 9.99 -7.79
N GLU A 224 -2.80 9.25 -8.88
CA GLU A 224 -3.81 9.13 -9.93
C GLU A 224 -4.72 7.91 -9.71
N PHE A 225 -4.30 6.97 -8.87
CA PHE A 225 -4.99 5.70 -8.68
C PHE A 225 -6.41 5.88 -8.11
N ASP A 226 -6.61 6.83 -7.21
CA ASP A 226 -7.94 7.10 -6.64
C ASP A 226 -8.90 7.68 -7.68
N GLU A 227 -8.39 8.57 -8.56
CA GLU A 227 -9.17 9.11 -9.66
C GLU A 227 -9.51 8.05 -10.70
N LEU A 228 -8.60 7.08 -10.89
CA LEU A 228 -8.86 5.91 -11.73
C LEU A 228 -9.97 5.05 -11.14
N LEU A 229 -9.90 4.67 -9.85
CA LEU A 229 -10.92 3.86 -9.20
C LEU A 229 -12.30 4.51 -9.26
N ALA A 230 -12.36 5.83 -9.12
CA ALA A 230 -13.62 6.59 -9.17
C ALA A 230 -14.34 6.56 -10.53
N GLN A 231 -13.69 6.07 -11.60
CA GLN A 231 -14.29 5.94 -12.92
C GLN A 231 -15.11 4.65 -13.10
N TYR A 232 -15.04 3.74 -12.13
CA TYR A 232 -15.66 2.43 -12.19
C TYR A 232 -16.81 2.30 -11.19
N ASP A 233 -17.82 1.51 -11.55
CA ASP A 233 -19.01 1.24 -10.75
C ASP A 233 -18.80 0.08 -9.78
N VAL A 234 -17.99 -0.90 -10.17
CA VAL A 234 -17.66 -2.09 -9.38
C VAL A 234 -16.15 -2.30 -9.37
N LEU A 235 -15.61 -2.54 -8.19
CA LEU A 235 -14.19 -2.72 -7.97
C LEU A 235 -13.92 -4.13 -7.41
N PHE A 236 -13.23 -4.96 -8.20
CA PHE A 236 -12.62 -6.20 -7.74
C PHE A 236 -11.14 -5.91 -7.48
N VAL A 237 -10.79 -5.73 -6.23
CA VAL A 237 -9.44 -5.36 -5.81
C VAL A 237 -8.82 -6.43 -4.92
N ARG A 238 -7.51 -6.53 -4.98
CA ARG A 238 -6.70 -7.36 -4.09
C ARG A 238 -5.82 -6.50 -3.20
N GLY A 239 -5.39 -7.09 -2.09
CA GLY A 239 -4.55 -6.42 -1.12
C GLY A 239 -5.34 -5.46 -0.25
N GLU A 240 -4.86 -5.29 0.98
CA GLU A 240 -5.58 -4.51 1.98
C GLU A 240 -5.63 -3.01 1.65
N ASP A 241 -4.54 -2.49 1.09
CA ASP A 241 -4.46 -1.09 0.74
C ASP A 241 -5.48 -0.71 -0.34
N SER A 242 -5.58 -1.51 -1.41
CA SER A 242 -6.60 -1.31 -2.45
C SER A 242 -8.01 -1.53 -1.92
N PHE A 243 -8.21 -2.48 -0.97
CA PHE A 243 -9.50 -2.73 -0.34
C PHE A 243 -9.97 -1.54 0.50
N VAL A 244 -9.10 -0.96 1.31
CA VAL A 244 -9.43 0.21 2.15
C VAL A 244 -9.77 1.44 1.30
N ARG A 245 -9.28 1.51 0.05
CA ARG A 245 -9.49 2.63 -0.88
C ARG A 245 -10.68 2.44 -1.81
N ALA A 246 -11.13 1.21 -2.05
CA ALA A 246 -12.26 0.87 -2.90
C ALA A 246 -13.60 1.17 -2.22
#